data_f1d3634bfa8a664f49973ddecc359314
#
_entry.id   f1d3634bfa8a664f49973ddecc359314
#
_cell.length_a   1.000
_cell.length_b   1.000
_cell.length_c   1.000
_cell.angle_alpha   90.00
_cell.angle_beta   90.00
_cell.angle_gamma   90.00
#
_symmetry.space_group_name_H-M   'P 1'
#
loop_
_entity.id
_entity.type
_entity.pdbx_description
1 polymer ?
#
loop_
_entity_poly.entity_id
_entity_poly.type
_entity_poly.pdbx_seq_one_letter_code
_entity_poly.pdbx_strand_id
1 'polypeptide(L)'
;LKEALRAYLQRTAFGPRCHVEDFANDEKFALFVFLEDELKPTDKFTESEDLESVWEREVVRLAAVFDYETSVLSVKAAHREEREQLRDLFAEHVMQDPLYFIDAYSAPRYAFGRIADPRFQFTPIAGSEVVAVTVQKLVVHPSDGDVRRVTLEFKGTPTLEQVRAGLQAHGLRVPGDTIDGVHLRFVFEGTGRSRTRTVSLFNPNSTNLSDTPRDRVIRRHLKVWGFDANSRRQAVGTGPLQAAAH
;
A
#
# COMPACT_ATOMS: atom_id res chain seq x y z
N LEU A 1 -1.90 18.39 16.09
CA LEU A 1 -1.25 17.42 15.24
C LEU A 1 0.24 17.73 15.02
N LYS A 2 0.63 18.94 14.52
CA LYS A 2 2.05 19.31 14.28
C LYS A 2 2.91 19.20 15.55
N GLU A 3 2.39 19.63 16.68
CA GLU A 3 3.10 19.53 17.98
C GLU A 3 3.18 18.08 18.48
N ALA A 4 2.10 17.32 18.36
CA ALA A 4 2.08 15.91 18.73
C ALA A 4 3.06 15.08 17.88
N LEU A 5 3.10 15.32 16.56
CA LEU A 5 4.09 14.74 15.65
C LEU A 5 5.52 15.08 16.09
N ARG A 6 5.80 16.36 16.39
CA ARG A 6 7.12 16.77 16.89
C ARG A 6 7.50 16.07 18.19
N ALA A 7 6.58 16.03 19.16
CA ALA A 7 6.81 15.38 20.44
C ALA A 7 7.07 13.88 20.31
N TYR A 8 6.36 13.21 19.38
CA TYR A 8 6.58 11.82 19.07
C TYR A 8 7.97 11.58 18.47
N LEU A 9 8.31 12.37 17.46
CA LEU A 9 9.54 12.22 16.69
C LEU A 9 10.80 12.55 17.49
N GLN A 10 10.69 13.44 18.49
CA GLN A 10 11.77 13.71 19.45
C GLN A 10 12.08 12.53 20.38
N ARG A 11 11.18 11.54 20.50
CA ARG A 11 11.41 10.31 21.27
C ARG A 11 12.08 9.19 20.47
N THR A 12 12.13 9.34 19.15
CA THR A 12 12.79 8.42 18.23
C THR A 12 14.18 8.96 17.86
N ALA A 13 15.05 8.12 17.33
CA ALA A 13 16.45 8.48 16.99
C ALA A 13 16.59 9.53 15.86
N PHE A 14 15.48 10.11 15.40
CA PHE A 14 15.48 11.17 14.40
C PHE A 14 16.10 12.47 14.93
N GLY A 15 16.63 13.29 14.01
CA GLY A 15 17.16 14.61 14.34
C GLY A 15 16.10 15.57 14.86
N PRO A 16 16.51 16.73 15.41
CA PRO A 16 15.60 17.65 16.09
C PRO A 16 14.64 18.41 15.17
N ARG A 17 14.87 18.38 13.86
CA ARG A 17 14.08 19.17 12.91
C ARG A 17 12.93 18.36 12.33
N CYS A 18 11.73 18.94 12.44
CA CYS A 18 10.51 18.41 11.87
C CYS A 18 9.74 19.55 11.19
N HIS A 19 9.40 19.33 9.92
CA HIS A 19 8.51 20.23 9.18
C HIS A 19 7.26 19.47 8.75
N VAL A 20 6.09 20.10 8.92
CA VAL A 20 4.79 19.49 8.61
C VAL A 20 3.99 20.43 7.74
N GLU A 21 3.53 19.92 6.61
CA GLU A 21 2.62 20.59 5.67
C GLU A 21 1.30 19.84 5.60
N ASP A 22 0.21 20.57 5.52
CA ASP A 22 -1.12 20.02 5.34
C ASP A 22 -1.85 20.71 4.18
N PHE A 23 -2.62 19.92 3.44
CA PHE A 23 -3.47 20.38 2.34
C PHE A 23 -4.85 19.74 2.49
N ALA A 24 -5.88 20.55 2.33
CA ALA A 24 -7.25 20.09 2.32
C ALA A 24 -7.97 20.64 1.09
N ASN A 25 -8.78 19.79 0.46
CA ASN A 25 -9.77 20.18 -0.54
C ASN A 25 -11.08 19.41 -0.26
N ASP A 26 -12.09 19.57 -1.12
CA ASP A 26 -13.40 18.91 -0.94
C ASP A 26 -13.35 17.37 -1.00
N GLU A 27 -12.29 16.79 -1.56
CA GLU A 27 -12.15 15.35 -1.74
C GLU A 27 -11.21 14.71 -0.72
N LYS A 28 -10.14 15.42 -0.33
CA LYS A 28 -9.02 14.82 0.41
C LYS A 28 -8.39 15.77 1.41
N PHE A 29 -7.90 15.18 2.49
CA PHE A 29 -6.92 15.80 3.39
C PHE A 29 -5.58 15.10 3.25
N ALA A 30 -4.52 15.86 3.00
CA ALA A 30 -3.16 15.34 2.89
C ALA A 30 -2.24 15.96 3.93
N LEU A 31 -1.42 15.14 4.55
CA LEU A 31 -0.40 15.52 5.52
C LEU A 31 0.95 15.04 5.03
N PHE A 32 1.93 15.94 4.96
CA PHE A 32 3.31 15.62 4.64
C PHE A 32 4.19 15.98 5.83
N VAL A 33 5.02 15.05 6.24
CA VAL A 33 5.94 15.19 7.37
C VAL A 33 7.35 14.98 6.87
N PHE A 34 8.22 15.95 7.12
CA PHE A 34 9.63 15.93 6.76
C PHE A 34 10.44 15.90 8.05
N LEU A 35 11.28 14.89 8.21
CA LEU A 35 12.09 14.64 9.41
C LEU A 35 13.55 14.59 9.05
N GLU A 36 14.40 15.10 9.93
CA GLU A 36 15.82 14.77 9.86
C GLU A 36 16.03 13.31 10.29
N ASP A 37 16.74 12.55 9.47
CA ASP A 37 17.20 11.19 9.81
C ASP A 37 18.37 11.22 10.79
N GLU A 38 18.84 10.06 11.18
CA GLU A 38 20.07 9.90 11.93
C GLU A 38 21.27 10.51 11.16
N LEU A 39 22.26 10.97 11.93
CA LEU A 39 23.51 11.45 11.36
C LEU A 39 24.29 10.26 10.79
N LYS A 40 24.51 10.24 9.48
CA LYS A 40 25.21 9.15 8.78
C LYS A 40 26.39 9.70 7.98
N PRO A 41 27.51 8.96 7.88
CA PRO A 41 28.57 9.30 6.95
C PRO A 41 28.07 9.07 5.51
N THR A 42 28.22 10.08 4.67
CA THR A 42 27.90 10.02 3.24
C THR A 42 29.16 10.38 2.46
N ASP A 43 29.59 9.49 1.58
CA ASP A 43 30.74 9.75 0.73
C ASP A 43 30.35 10.62 -0.44
N LYS A 44 31.06 11.75 -0.62
CA LYS A 44 30.85 12.71 -1.69
C LYS A 44 32.14 12.99 -2.43
N PHE A 45 32.03 13.18 -3.75
CA PHE A 45 33.13 13.71 -4.51
C PHE A 45 33.27 15.21 -4.27
N THR A 46 34.49 15.65 -4.00
CA THR A 46 34.86 17.06 -3.94
C THR A 46 34.98 17.63 -5.36
N GLU A 47 35.13 18.94 -5.50
CA GLU A 47 35.39 19.59 -6.80
C GLU A 47 36.72 19.13 -7.44
N SER A 48 37.66 18.62 -6.65
CA SER A 48 38.93 18.02 -7.08
C SER A 48 38.86 16.54 -7.44
N GLU A 49 37.65 15.94 -7.50
CA GLU A 49 37.39 14.52 -7.76
C GLU A 49 37.90 13.56 -6.65
N ASP A 50 38.31 14.09 -5.50
CA ASP A 50 38.63 13.29 -4.33
C ASP A 50 37.37 12.85 -3.58
N LEU A 51 37.46 11.72 -2.86
CA LEU A 51 36.35 11.20 -2.05
C LEU A 51 36.46 11.73 -0.62
N GLU A 52 35.42 12.40 -0.14
CA GLU A 52 35.32 12.91 1.23
C GLU A 52 34.10 12.32 1.94
N SER A 53 34.26 11.82 3.17
CA SER A 53 33.15 11.39 4.02
C SER A 53 32.62 12.57 4.84
N VAL A 54 31.42 13.00 4.52
CA VAL A 54 30.72 14.09 5.21
C VAL A 54 29.60 13.51 6.06
N TRP A 55 29.50 13.95 7.31
CA TRP A 55 28.39 13.57 8.17
C TRP A 55 27.15 14.41 7.87
N GLU A 56 26.12 13.76 7.37
CA GLU A 56 24.88 14.45 6.99
C GLU A 56 23.65 13.77 7.59
N ARG A 57 22.57 14.55 7.69
CA ARG A 57 21.23 14.05 8.00
C ARG A 57 20.38 14.13 6.75
N GLU A 58 19.93 13.00 6.28
CA GLU A 58 18.95 12.95 5.21
C GLU A 58 17.58 13.41 5.69
N VAL A 59 16.69 13.75 4.74
CA VAL A 59 15.31 14.08 5.04
C VAL A 59 14.43 12.86 4.77
N VAL A 60 13.89 12.27 5.80
CA VAL A 60 12.85 11.24 5.71
C VAL A 60 11.52 11.91 5.46
N ARG A 61 10.74 11.35 4.55
CA ARG A 61 9.42 11.86 4.16
C ARG A 61 8.35 10.85 4.50
N LEU A 62 7.40 11.28 5.33
CA LEU A 62 6.18 10.54 5.61
C LEU A 62 5.00 11.26 4.96
N ALA A 63 3.99 10.52 4.55
CA ALA A 63 2.76 11.12 4.04
C ALA A 63 1.54 10.34 4.50
N ALA A 64 0.47 11.05 4.82
CA ALA A 64 -0.85 10.50 5.07
C ALA A 64 -1.87 11.24 4.21
N VAL A 65 -2.69 10.50 3.47
CA VAL A 65 -3.75 11.07 2.62
C VAL A 65 -5.06 10.38 2.98
N PHE A 66 -6.00 11.15 3.47
CA PHE A 66 -7.34 10.72 3.79
C PHE A 66 -8.29 11.13 2.67
N ASP A 67 -9.00 10.18 2.13
CA ASP A 67 -10.00 10.37 1.09
C ASP A 67 -11.38 10.40 1.74
N TYR A 68 -12.11 11.52 1.60
CA TYR A 68 -13.39 11.73 2.26
C TYR A 68 -14.51 10.86 1.71
N GLU A 69 -14.49 10.59 0.39
CA GLU A 69 -15.51 9.75 -0.26
C GLU A 69 -15.42 8.31 0.19
N THR A 70 -14.18 7.78 0.26
CA THR A 70 -13.95 6.38 0.58
C THR A 70 -13.67 6.11 2.05
N SER A 71 -13.49 7.18 2.86
CA SER A 71 -13.05 7.10 4.26
C SER A 71 -11.78 6.26 4.45
N VAL A 72 -10.87 6.30 3.47
CA VAL A 72 -9.62 5.54 3.47
C VAL A 72 -8.45 6.44 3.75
N LEU A 73 -7.66 6.11 4.78
CA LEU A 73 -6.37 6.72 5.05
C LEU A 73 -5.27 5.91 4.35
N SER A 74 -4.54 6.57 3.46
CA SER A 74 -3.33 6.03 2.82
C SER A 74 -2.09 6.60 3.50
N VAL A 75 -1.28 5.75 4.11
CA VAL A 75 -0.05 6.15 4.79
C VAL A 75 1.17 5.64 4.05
N LYS A 76 2.14 6.52 3.80
CA LYS A 76 3.43 6.21 3.20
C LYS A 76 4.55 6.53 4.19
N ALA A 77 5.30 5.52 4.59
CA ALA A 77 6.51 5.62 5.38
C ALA A 77 7.40 4.39 5.09
N ALA A 78 8.68 4.47 5.43
CA ALA A 78 9.64 3.39 5.19
C ALA A 78 9.33 2.17 6.07
N HIS A 79 9.12 2.40 7.38
CA HIS A 79 8.91 1.34 8.34
C HIS A 79 7.44 1.17 8.73
N ARG A 80 7.08 -0.03 9.17
CA ARG A 80 5.71 -0.35 9.59
C ARG A 80 5.29 0.47 10.80
N GLU A 81 6.18 0.57 11.78
CA GLU A 81 5.93 1.31 13.03
C GLU A 81 5.60 2.79 12.77
N GLU A 82 6.34 3.44 11.87
CA GLU A 82 6.07 4.81 11.44
C GLU A 82 4.68 4.96 10.82
N ARG A 83 4.26 3.96 9.99
CA ARG A 83 2.92 3.97 9.38
C ARG A 83 1.81 3.83 10.42
N GLU A 84 1.98 2.92 11.36
CA GLU A 84 1.01 2.68 12.43
C GLU A 84 0.87 3.91 13.31
N GLN A 85 1.95 4.56 13.63
CA GLN A 85 1.94 5.73 14.47
C GLN A 85 1.42 6.98 13.78
N LEU A 86 1.77 7.20 12.51
CA LEU A 86 1.20 8.30 11.74
C LEU A 86 -0.32 8.11 11.58
N ARG A 87 -0.80 6.86 11.43
CA ARG A 87 -2.23 6.53 11.45
C ARG A 87 -2.87 6.89 12.79
N ASP A 88 -2.25 6.50 13.91
CA ASP A 88 -2.81 6.70 15.25
C ASP A 88 -2.85 8.20 15.60
N LEU A 89 -1.80 8.93 15.29
CA LEU A 89 -1.78 10.40 15.44
C LEU A 89 -2.83 11.08 14.53
N PHE A 90 -3.04 10.56 13.33
CA PHE A 90 -4.08 11.07 12.44
C PHE A 90 -5.48 10.78 13.01
N ALA A 91 -5.72 9.58 13.54
CA ALA A 91 -6.96 9.20 14.19
C ALA A 91 -7.26 10.12 15.39
N GLU A 92 -6.29 10.31 16.27
CA GLU A 92 -6.45 11.12 17.49
C GLU A 92 -6.65 12.62 17.18
N HIS A 93 -5.83 13.20 16.30
CA HIS A 93 -5.77 14.64 16.13
C HIS A 93 -6.57 15.19 14.93
N VAL A 94 -6.83 14.39 13.91
CA VAL A 94 -7.62 14.80 12.72
C VAL A 94 -9.04 14.28 12.81
N MET A 95 -9.20 12.99 13.12
CA MET A 95 -10.51 12.38 13.23
C MET A 95 -11.16 12.60 14.62
N GLN A 96 -10.36 13.01 15.62
CA GLN A 96 -10.78 13.17 17.02
C GLN A 96 -11.35 11.88 17.63
N ASP A 97 -10.97 10.74 17.08
CA ASP A 97 -11.33 9.41 17.53
C ASP A 97 -10.11 8.46 17.41
N PRO A 98 -9.41 8.19 18.53
CA PRO A 98 -8.23 7.31 18.52
C PRO A 98 -8.51 5.91 17.99
N LEU A 99 -9.78 5.48 18.01
CA LEU A 99 -10.19 4.15 17.56
C LEU A 99 -10.68 4.13 16.10
N TYR A 100 -10.70 5.27 15.41
CA TYR A 100 -11.28 5.40 14.07
C TYR A 100 -10.75 4.38 13.06
N PHE A 101 -9.47 4.01 13.15
CA PHE A 101 -8.83 3.07 12.24
C PHE A 101 -8.52 1.70 12.89
N ILE A 102 -9.04 1.40 14.09
CA ILE A 102 -8.63 0.20 14.85
C ILE A 102 -9.03 -1.09 14.11
N ASP A 103 -10.18 -1.09 13.45
CA ASP A 103 -10.68 -2.23 12.68
C ASP A 103 -10.00 -2.41 11.31
N ALA A 104 -9.20 -1.43 10.87
CA ALA A 104 -8.54 -1.48 9.57
C ALA A 104 -7.50 -2.61 9.45
N TYR A 105 -7.02 -3.13 10.58
CA TYR A 105 -6.04 -4.22 10.64
C TYR A 105 -6.64 -5.58 11.03
N SER A 106 -7.85 -5.60 11.55
CA SER A 106 -8.50 -6.83 12.01
C SER A 106 -9.12 -7.65 10.87
N ALA A 107 -9.39 -7.01 9.72
CA ALA A 107 -9.94 -7.71 8.57
C ALA A 107 -9.08 -7.48 7.32
N PRO A 108 -8.76 -8.53 6.55
CA PRO A 108 -8.00 -8.40 5.32
C PRO A 108 -8.77 -7.55 4.31
N ARG A 109 -8.10 -6.53 3.78
CA ARG A 109 -8.66 -5.67 2.73
C ARG A 109 -8.82 -6.42 1.42
N TYR A 110 -7.91 -7.34 1.13
CA TYR A 110 -7.85 -8.01 -0.16
C TYR A 110 -8.34 -9.46 -0.07
N ALA A 111 -9.26 -9.82 -0.97
CA ALA A 111 -9.82 -11.17 -1.10
C ALA A 111 -9.16 -11.92 -2.25
N PHE A 112 -7.93 -12.43 -2.05
CA PHE A 112 -7.16 -13.11 -3.10
C PHE A 112 -7.62 -14.54 -3.39
N GLY A 113 -8.48 -15.13 -2.58
CA GLY A 113 -8.98 -16.50 -2.76
C GLY A 113 -9.58 -16.76 -4.15
N ARG A 114 -10.06 -15.69 -4.84
CA ARG A 114 -10.56 -15.80 -6.21
C ARG A 114 -9.53 -16.27 -7.23
N ILE A 115 -8.24 -16.06 -6.99
CA ILE A 115 -7.18 -16.56 -7.88
C ILE A 115 -7.23 -18.08 -8.00
N ALA A 116 -7.61 -18.76 -6.91
CA ALA A 116 -7.76 -20.20 -6.87
C ALA A 116 -9.10 -20.70 -7.46
N ASP A 117 -10.11 -19.84 -7.63
CA ASP A 117 -11.40 -20.23 -8.24
C ASP A 117 -11.21 -20.52 -9.75
N PRO A 118 -11.52 -21.74 -10.22
CA PRO A 118 -11.40 -22.10 -11.63
C PRO A 118 -12.20 -21.20 -12.60
N ARG A 119 -13.30 -20.61 -12.12
CA ARG A 119 -14.17 -19.75 -12.93
C ARG A 119 -13.66 -18.31 -13.02
N PHE A 120 -12.73 -17.93 -12.16
CA PHE A 120 -12.20 -16.57 -12.16
C PHE A 120 -11.19 -16.37 -13.27
N GLN A 121 -11.29 -15.24 -13.97
CA GLN A 121 -10.33 -14.76 -14.96
C GLN A 121 -10.13 -13.26 -14.80
N PHE A 122 -8.93 -12.78 -15.12
CA PHE A 122 -8.64 -11.36 -15.21
C PHE A 122 -9.24 -10.78 -16.50
N THR A 123 -10.50 -10.37 -16.44
CA THR A 123 -11.14 -9.73 -17.60
C THR A 123 -10.92 -8.22 -17.52
N PRO A 124 -10.22 -7.60 -18.48
CA PRO A 124 -10.08 -6.16 -18.54
C PRO A 124 -11.45 -5.48 -18.64
N ILE A 125 -11.60 -4.32 -18.01
CA ILE A 125 -12.82 -3.52 -18.09
C ILE A 125 -12.89 -2.91 -19.49
N ALA A 126 -14.03 -3.02 -20.16
CA ALA A 126 -14.26 -2.44 -21.48
C ALA A 126 -13.98 -0.92 -21.48
N GLY A 127 -13.23 -0.46 -22.47
CA GLY A 127 -12.82 0.94 -22.59
C GLY A 127 -11.70 1.36 -21.61
N SER A 128 -11.11 0.43 -20.88
CA SER A 128 -9.88 0.69 -20.12
C SER A 128 -8.65 0.44 -21.02
N GLU A 129 -7.55 1.11 -20.70
CA GLU A 129 -6.28 0.91 -21.40
C GLU A 129 -5.59 -0.43 -21.02
N VAL A 130 -6.18 -1.24 -20.14
CA VAL A 130 -5.59 -2.51 -19.70
C VAL A 130 -5.85 -3.60 -20.73
N VAL A 131 -4.77 -4.21 -21.24
CA VAL A 131 -4.82 -5.28 -22.25
C VAL A 131 -4.75 -6.67 -21.61
N ALA A 132 -3.91 -6.81 -20.58
CA ALA A 132 -3.71 -8.10 -19.92
C ALA A 132 -3.25 -7.91 -18.47
N VAL A 133 -3.53 -8.94 -17.65
CA VAL A 133 -3.03 -9.02 -16.28
C VAL A 133 -2.54 -10.41 -15.99
N THR A 134 -1.37 -10.52 -15.36
CA THR A 134 -0.75 -11.80 -15.00
C THR A 134 -0.28 -11.79 -13.55
N VAL A 135 -0.34 -12.95 -12.90
CA VAL A 135 0.23 -13.15 -11.57
C VAL A 135 1.73 -13.40 -11.70
N GLN A 136 2.56 -12.58 -11.06
CA GLN A 136 4.00 -12.76 -11.05
C GLN A 136 4.47 -13.51 -9.81
N LYS A 137 3.76 -13.29 -8.70
CA LYS A 137 4.14 -13.84 -7.41
C LYS A 137 2.93 -14.02 -6.51
N LEU A 138 2.89 -15.11 -5.77
CA LEU A 138 1.97 -15.35 -4.67
C LEU A 138 2.73 -15.55 -3.37
N VAL A 139 2.17 -15.03 -2.31
CA VAL A 139 2.61 -15.29 -0.93
C VAL A 139 1.46 -15.97 -0.22
N VAL A 140 1.69 -17.19 0.24
CA VAL A 140 0.68 -18.05 0.84
C VAL A 140 1.10 -18.43 2.26
N HIS A 141 0.16 -18.38 3.19
CA HIS A 141 0.30 -18.93 4.52
C HIS A 141 -0.43 -20.28 4.54
N PRO A 142 0.31 -21.40 4.60
CA PRO A 142 -0.29 -22.73 4.77
C PRO A 142 -1.05 -22.82 6.09
N SER A 143 -2.18 -23.50 6.08
CA SER A 143 -2.98 -23.74 7.28
C SER A 143 -2.37 -24.83 8.16
N ASP A 144 -1.62 -25.76 7.55
CA ASP A 144 -1.03 -26.90 8.20
C ASP A 144 0.51 -26.87 8.15
N GLY A 145 1.14 -27.28 9.24
CA GLY A 145 2.59 -27.54 9.32
C GLY A 145 3.43 -26.42 9.90
N ASP A 146 4.74 -26.66 9.97
CA ASP A 146 5.74 -25.75 10.55
C ASP A 146 6.16 -24.62 9.60
N VAL A 147 5.62 -24.61 8.38
CA VAL A 147 5.97 -23.61 7.36
C VAL A 147 5.08 -22.39 7.52
N ARG A 148 5.67 -21.27 7.94
CA ARG A 148 4.92 -20.02 8.11
C ARG A 148 4.52 -19.35 6.82
N ARG A 149 5.30 -19.51 5.74
CA ARG A 149 5.10 -18.78 4.50
C ARG A 149 5.70 -19.53 3.33
N VAL A 150 4.94 -19.63 2.25
CA VAL A 150 5.40 -20.11 0.95
C VAL A 150 5.33 -18.98 -0.06
N THR A 151 6.37 -18.81 -0.85
CA THR A 151 6.41 -17.83 -1.93
C THR A 151 6.55 -18.56 -3.27
N LEU A 152 5.57 -18.36 -4.15
CA LEU A 152 5.59 -18.89 -5.52
C LEU A 152 5.89 -17.75 -6.49
N GLU A 153 6.95 -17.87 -7.27
CA GLU A 153 7.31 -16.92 -8.32
C GLU A 153 7.12 -17.57 -9.69
N PHE A 154 6.43 -16.87 -10.58
CA PHE A 154 6.10 -17.36 -11.91
C PHE A 154 6.93 -16.63 -12.97
N LYS A 155 7.53 -17.40 -13.88
CA LYS A 155 8.30 -16.82 -14.99
C LYS A 155 7.39 -16.43 -16.16
N GLY A 156 7.72 -15.35 -16.83
CA GLY A 156 7.03 -14.90 -18.04
C GLY A 156 5.63 -14.35 -17.79
N THR A 157 4.66 -14.88 -18.52
CA THR A 157 3.24 -14.47 -18.47
C THR A 157 2.36 -15.69 -18.18
N PRO A 158 2.35 -16.20 -16.94
CA PRO A 158 1.59 -17.40 -16.61
C PRO A 158 0.09 -17.14 -16.76
N THR A 159 -0.63 -18.16 -17.24
CA THR A 159 -2.09 -18.18 -17.17
C THR A 159 -2.54 -18.45 -15.73
N LEU A 160 -3.78 -18.11 -15.38
CA LEU A 160 -4.32 -18.46 -14.06
C LEU A 160 -4.38 -19.98 -13.82
N GLU A 161 -4.53 -20.76 -14.88
CA GLU A 161 -4.49 -22.21 -14.80
C GLU A 161 -3.11 -22.72 -14.39
N GLN A 162 -2.04 -22.17 -14.95
CA GLN A 162 -0.67 -22.46 -14.54
C GLN A 162 -0.38 -22.02 -13.10
N VAL A 163 -0.95 -20.89 -12.68
CA VAL A 163 -0.84 -20.41 -11.29
C VAL A 163 -1.53 -21.40 -10.33
N ARG A 164 -2.72 -21.88 -10.65
CA ARG A 164 -3.45 -22.88 -9.86
C ARG A 164 -2.72 -24.22 -9.83
N ALA A 165 -2.19 -24.66 -10.97
CA ALA A 165 -1.35 -25.86 -11.02
C ALA A 165 -0.10 -25.72 -10.13
N GLY A 166 0.51 -24.54 -10.10
CA GLY A 166 1.62 -24.23 -9.20
C GLY A 166 1.24 -24.35 -7.72
N LEU A 167 0.08 -23.82 -7.32
CA LEU A 167 -0.44 -24.01 -5.96
C LEU A 167 -0.60 -25.49 -5.61
N GLN A 168 -1.25 -26.25 -6.47
CA GLN A 168 -1.48 -27.69 -6.28
C GLN A 168 -0.19 -28.51 -6.21
N ALA A 169 0.79 -28.21 -7.08
CA ALA A 169 2.09 -28.90 -7.10
C ALA A 169 2.88 -28.70 -5.79
N HIS A 170 2.61 -27.64 -5.04
CA HIS A 170 3.21 -27.37 -3.73
C HIS A 170 2.30 -27.77 -2.56
N GLY A 171 1.24 -28.53 -2.80
CA GLY A 171 0.32 -28.98 -1.76
C GLY A 171 -0.57 -27.91 -1.14
N LEU A 172 -0.60 -26.70 -1.73
CA LEU A 172 -1.36 -25.55 -1.22
C LEU A 172 -2.83 -25.67 -1.64
N ARG A 173 -3.74 -25.59 -0.68
CA ARG A 173 -5.18 -25.77 -0.87
C ARG A 173 -5.94 -24.50 -0.50
N VAL A 174 -6.44 -23.78 -1.50
CA VAL A 174 -7.29 -22.60 -1.28
C VAL A 174 -8.75 -22.96 -1.63
N PRO A 175 -9.77 -22.75 -0.76
CA PRO A 175 -9.68 -22.20 0.59
C PRO A 175 -9.20 -23.24 1.61
N GLY A 176 -8.43 -22.83 2.55
CA GLY A 176 -7.76 -23.60 3.59
C GLY A 176 -6.49 -22.86 3.89
N ASP A 177 -5.58 -22.82 2.91
CA ASP A 177 -4.42 -21.96 2.95
C ASP A 177 -4.79 -20.52 2.54
N THR A 178 -4.19 -19.55 3.18
CA THR A 178 -4.50 -18.14 2.94
C THR A 178 -3.49 -17.50 1.98
N ILE A 179 -3.97 -16.99 0.86
CA ILE A 179 -3.15 -16.12 0.02
C ILE A 179 -3.10 -14.75 0.68
N ASP A 180 -1.92 -14.39 1.18
CA ASP A 180 -1.68 -13.16 1.93
C ASP A 180 -1.13 -12.02 1.08
N GLY A 181 -0.49 -12.36 -0.03
CA GLY A 181 0.07 -11.38 -0.94
C GLY A 181 0.07 -11.82 -2.39
N VAL A 182 -0.05 -10.85 -3.28
CA VAL A 182 0.03 -11.06 -4.73
C VAL A 182 0.78 -9.93 -5.42
N HIS A 183 1.61 -10.30 -6.40
CA HIS A 183 2.17 -9.35 -7.35
C HIS A 183 1.49 -9.57 -8.69
N LEU A 184 0.79 -8.55 -9.17
CA LEU A 184 0.10 -8.54 -10.44
C LEU A 184 0.84 -7.63 -11.42
N ARG A 185 1.09 -8.14 -12.62
CA ARG A 185 1.64 -7.36 -13.72
C ARG A 185 0.50 -6.96 -14.64
N PHE A 186 0.21 -5.67 -14.68
CA PHE A 186 -0.73 -5.06 -15.62
C PHE A 186 0.02 -4.66 -16.90
N VAL A 187 -0.58 -4.97 -18.04
CA VAL A 187 -0.11 -4.56 -19.37
C VAL A 187 -1.13 -3.56 -19.91
N PHE A 188 -0.66 -2.39 -20.27
CA PHE A 188 -1.47 -1.31 -20.84
C PHE A 188 -1.27 -1.23 -22.35
N GLU A 189 -2.20 -0.60 -23.04
CA GLU A 189 -2.03 -0.23 -24.44
C GLU A 189 -0.79 0.65 -24.63
N GLY A 190 -0.22 0.64 -25.85
CA GLY A 190 0.97 1.44 -26.20
C GLY A 190 2.24 0.60 -26.34
N THR A 191 3.36 1.30 -26.48
CA THR A 191 4.68 0.69 -26.72
C THR A 191 5.70 1.12 -25.65
N GLY A 192 6.78 0.34 -25.52
CA GLY A 192 7.89 0.67 -24.63
C GLY A 192 7.75 0.20 -23.19
N ARG A 193 8.72 0.59 -22.34
CA ARG A 193 8.82 0.16 -20.92
C ARG A 193 7.66 0.66 -20.06
N SER A 194 7.06 1.79 -20.42
CA SER A 194 5.92 2.36 -19.69
C SER A 194 4.62 1.54 -19.85
N ARG A 195 4.61 0.56 -20.76
CA ARG A 195 3.46 -0.31 -21.02
C ARG A 195 3.08 -1.20 -19.84
N THR A 196 3.98 -1.46 -18.92
CA THR A 196 3.72 -2.40 -17.81
C THR A 196 3.81 -1.74 -16.45
N ARG A 197 2.92 -2.15 -15.53
CA ARG A 197 2.94 -1.76 -14.13
C ARG A 197 2.81 -3.00 -13.26
N THR A 198 3.79 -3.25 -12.40
CA THR A 198 3.69 -4.30 -11.38
C THR A 198 3.12 -3.73 -10.10
N VAL A 199 2.06 -4.35 -9.63
CA VAL A 199 1.35 -3.98 -8.40
C VAL A 199 1.57 -5.06 -7.36
N SER A 200 1.96 -4.64 -6.18
CA SER A 200 2.09 -5.50 -5.01
C SER A 200 0.96 -5.21 -4.05
N LEU A 201 0.21 -6.23 -3.69
CA LEU A 201 -0.92 -6.17 -2.78
C LEU A 201 -0.67 -7.18 -1.66
N PHE A 202 -0.76 -6.76 -0.41
CA PHE A 202 -0.58 -7.62 0.75
C PHE A 202 -1.65 -7.33 1.79
N ASN A 203 -2.17 -8.38 2.40
CA ASN A 203 -3.01 -8.25 3.58
C ASN A 203 -2.16 -7.82 4.81
N PRO A 204 -2.74 -7.10 5.75
CA PRO A 204 -4.16 -6.68 5.73
C PRO A 204 -4.51 -5.59 4.73
N ASN A 205 -3.61 -4.64 4.38
CA ASN A 205 -3.96 -3.48 3.56
C ASN A 205 -2.77 -2.79 2.87
N SER A 206 -1.65 -3.49 2.66
CA SER A 206 -0.44 -2.91 2.07
C SER A 206 -0.46 -2.97 0.54
N THR A 207 -0.05 -1.88 -0.12
CA THR A 207 0.05 -1.81 -1.58
C THR A 207 1.11 -0.79 -2.01
N ASN A 208 1.65 -0.96 -3.22
CA ASN A 208 2.50 0.02 -3.89
C ASN A 208 1.73 0.90 -4.90
N LEU A 209 0.39 0.86 -4.86
CA LEU A 209 -0.44 1.76 -5.65
C LEU A 209 -0.38 3.18 -5.08
N SER A 210 -0.22 4.15 -5.97
CA SER A 210 -0.28 5.59 -5.69
C SER A 210 -1.55 6.21 -6.31
N ASP A 211 -1.66 7.53 -6.36
CA ASP A 211 -2.82 8.20 -6.94
C ASP A 211 -2.58 8.66 -8.40
N THR A 212 -1.74 7.93 -9.14
CA THR A 212 -1.58 8.19 -10.57
C THR A 212 -2.81 7.77 -11.38
N PRO A 213 -3.08 8.36 -12.55
CA PRO A 213 -4.20 7.95 -13.40
C PRO A 213 -4.22 6.45 -13.69
N ARG A 214 -3.05 5.84 -13.92
CA ARG A 214 -2.94 4.39 -14.13
C ARG A 214 -3.27 3.56 -12.88
N ASP A 215 -2.80 4.00 -11.73
CA ASP A 215 -3.09 3.30 -10.47
C ASP A 215 -4.59 3.40 -10.11
N ARG A 216 -5.28 4.48 -10.50
CA ARG A 216 -6.76 4.59 -10.39
C ARG A 216 -7.46 3.57 -11.29
N VAL A 217 -7.00 3.40 -12.53
CA VAL A 217 -7.52 2.36 -13.43
C VAL A 217 -7.32 0.96 -12.82
N ILE A 218 -6.15 0.70 -12.24
CA ILE A 218 -5.87 -0.57 -11.56
C ILE A 218 -6.81 -0.78 -10.37
N ARG A 219 -6.99 0.22 -9.50
CA ARG A 219 -7.94 0.14 -8.35
C ARG A 219 -9.35 -0.21 -8.80
N ARG A 220 -9.81 0.39 -9.92
CA ARG A 220 -11.12 0.06 -10.50
C ARG A 220 -11.22 -1.41 -10.91
N HIS A 221 -10.18 -1.98 -11.53
CA HIS A 221 -10.14 -3.40 -11.87
C HIS A 221 -10.17 -4.28 -10.63
N LEU A 222 -9.36 -3.98 -9.60
CA LEU A 222 -9.35 -4.72 -8.35
C LEU A 222 -10.72 -4.74 -7.67
N LYS A 223 -11.45 -3.62 -7.72
CA LYS A 223 -12.82 -3.50 -7.21
C LYS A 223 -13.79 -4.38 -8.01
N VAL A 224 -13.78 -4.30 -9.34
CA VAL A 224 -14.65 -5.10 -10.23
C VAL A 224 -14.37 -6.59 -10.08
N TRP A 225 -13.12 -6.99 -9.96
CA TRP A 225 -12.76 -8.40 -9.72
C TRP A 225 -13.07 -8.86 -8.28
N GLY A 226 -13.48 -7.95 -7.40
CA GLY A 226 -13.80 -8.25 -6.00
C GLY A 226 -12.56 -8.58 -5.16
N PHE A 227 -11.41 -8.09 -5.54
CA PHE A 227 -10.20 -8.20 -4.72
C PHE A 227 -10.19 -7.16 -3.59
N ASP A 228 -10.77 -5.98 -3.79
CA ASP A 228 -10.94 -4.99 -2.73
C ASP A 228 -12.23 -5.29 -1.94
N ALA A 229 -12.09 -5.86 -0.76
CA ALA A 229 -13.21 -6.28 0.09
C ALA A 229 -13.96 -5.10 0.75
N ASN A 230 -13.32 -3.93 0.87
CA ASN A 230 -13.94 -2.76 1.51
C ASN A 230 -15.08 -2.16 0.69
N SER A 231 -15.18 -2.48 -0.60
CA SER A 231 -16.32 -2.05 -1.43
C SER A 231 -17.69 -2.55 -0.93
N ARG A 232 -17.72 -3.53 -0.02
CA ARG A 232 -18.95 -4.07 0.58
C ARG A 232 -19.36 -3.39 1.90
N ARG A 233 -18.44 -2.70 2.60
CA ARG A 233 -18.70 -2.07 3.90
C ARG A 233 -19.22 -0.64 3.81
N GLN A 234 -19.11 0.04 2.68
CA GLN A 234 -19.56 1.43 2.48
C GLN A 234 -21.09 1.60 2.43
N ALA A 235 -21.89 0.54 2.57
CA ALA A 235 -23.35 0.63 2.58
C ALA A 235 -23.96 0.93 3.96
N VAL A 236 -23.16 1.06 5.02
CA VAL A 236 -23.66 1.32 6.39
C VAL A 236 -22.84 2.47 7.01
N GLY A 237 -23.44 3.66 7.03
CA GLY A 237 -23.06 4.77 7.90
C GLY A 237 -22.24 5.89 7.26
N THR A 238 -22.88 6.73 6.44
CA THR A 238 -22.39 8.07 6.10
C THR A 238 -23.18 9.12 6.86
N GLY A 239 -22.66 9.57 7.99
CA GLY A 239 -23.00 10.88 8.53
C GLY A 239 -21.98 11.91 7.99
N PRO A 240 -22.39 13.09 7.52
CA PRO A 240 -21.45 14.08 7.02
C PRO A 240 -20.61 14.66 8.16
N LEU A 241 -19.29 14.56 8.01
CA LEU A 241 -18.34 15.29 8.84
C LEU A 241 -18.48 16.78 8.52
N GLN A 242 -19.01 17.55 9.45
CA GLN A 242 -18.93 19.01 9.40
C GLN A 242 -17.47 19.43 9.57
N ALA A 243 -16.93 20.09 8.55
CA ALA A 243 -15.60 20.68 8.58
C ALA A 243 -15.50 21.68 9.72
N ALA A 244 -14.67 21.38 10.71
CA ALA A 244 -14.20 22.37 11.68
C ALA A 244 -13.16 23.26 10.95
N ALA A 245 -13.66 24.35 10.35
CA ALA A 245 -12.83 25.49 9.97
C ALA A 245 -12.63 26.36 11.21
N HIS A 246 -11.41 26.37 11.74
CA HIS A 246 -10.86 27.45 12.57
C HIS A 246 -9.34 27.52 12.41
#